data_26ba91c25a66585006c5651156b47cca
#
_entry.id   26ba91c25a66585006c5651156b47cca
#
_cell.length_a   1.000
_cell.length_b   1.000
_cell.length_c   1.000
_cell.angle_alpha   90.00
_cell.angle_beta   90.00
_cell.angle_gamma   90.00
#
_symmetry.space_group_name_H-M   'P 1'
#
loop_
_entity.id
_entity.type
_entity.pdbx_description
1 polymer ?
#
loop_
_entity_poly.entity_id
_entity_poly.type
_entity_poly.pdbx_seq_one_letter_code
_entity_poly.pdbx_strand_id
1 'polypeptide(L)' 'PSAETDSRDDRFENLKRLYEAGILSREEYDARRKKL' A
#
# COMPACT_ATOMS: atom_id res chain seq x y z
N PRO A 1 11.15 -2.23 18.07
CA PRO A 1 10.90 -3.45 17.60
C PRO A 1 10.12 -3.59 16.36
N SER A 2 8.86 -3.87 16.42
CA SER A 2 8.08 -4.14 15.24
C SER A 2 7.60 -2.89 14.54
N ALA A 3 8.15 -1.75 14.87
CA ALA A 3 7.71 -0.51 14.25
C ALA A 3 7.87 -0.55 12.74
N GLU A 4 8.98 -1.13 12.30
CA GLU A 4 9.23 -1.20 10.87
C GLU A 4 8.26 -2.15 10.19
N THR A 5 8.04 -3.28 10.79
CA THR A 5 7.11 -4.24 10.24
C THR A 5 5.71 -3.66 10.20
N ASP A 6 5.34 -2.98 11.26
CA ASP A 6 4.03 -2.36 11.33
C ASP A 6 3.87 -1.31 10.25
N SER A 7 4.91 -0.54 10.02
CA SER A 7 4.86 0.49 8.99
C SER A 7 4.59 -0.13 7.63
N ARG A 8 5.24 -1.25 7.36
CA ARG A 8 5.04 -1.92 6.08
C ARG A 8 3.62 -2.38 5.94
N ASP A 9 3.10 -3.02 6.97
CA ASP A 9 1.73 -3.49 6.92
C ASP A 9 0.77 -2.34 6.74
N ASP A 10 1.02 -1.25 7.45
CA ASP A 10 0.17 -0.08 7.34
C ASP A 10 0.15 0.46 5.91
N ARG A 11 1.30 0.51 5.29
CA ARG A 11 1.39 1.02 3.93
C ARG A 11 0.66 0.11 2.97
N PHE A 12 0.80 -1.17 3.16
CA PHE A 12 0.08 -2.13 2.32
C PHE A 12 -1.41 -1.96 2.44
N GLU A 13 -1.87 -1.85 3.67
CA GLU A 13 -3.30 -1.69 3.90
C GLU A 13 -3.80 -0.38 3.31
N ASN A 14 -3.01 0.67 3.46
CA ASN A 14 -3.37 1.96 2.88
C ASN A 14 -3.49 1.85 1.38
N LEU A 15 -2.51 1.24 0.75
CA LEU A 15 -2.54 1.06 -0.70
C LEU A 15 -3.77 0.28 -1.11
N LYS A 16 -4.06 -0.76 -0.38
CA LYS A 16 -5.20 -1.61 -0.70
C LYS A 16 -6.49 -0.80 -0.61
N ARG A 17 -6.60 0.00 0.43
CA ARG A 17 -7.80 0.82 0.60
C ARG A 17 -7.95 1.81 -0.53
N LEU A 18 -6.87 2.46 -0.88
CA LEU A 18 -6.91 3.44 -1.96
C LEU A 18 -7.29 2.78 -3.27
N TYR A 19 -6.76 1.61 -3.48
CA TYR A 19 -7.07 0.88 -4.69
C TYR A 19 -8.54 0.47 -4.74
N GLU A 20 -9.04 -0.05 -3.64
CA GLU A 20 -10.42 -0.49 -3.58
C GLU A 20 -11.39 0.68 -3.65
N ALA A 21 -10.97 1.81 -3.11
CA ALA A 21 -11.80 3.00 -3.16
C ALA A 21 -11.80 3.64 -4.54
N GLY A 22 -10.98 3.16 -5.45
CA GLY A 22 -10.93 3.73 -6.78
C GLY A 22 -10.04 4.94 -6.88
N ILE A 23 -9.30 5.26 -5.83
CA ILE A 23 -8.41 6.40 -5.85
C ILE A 23 -7.16 6.10 -6.66
N LEU A 24 -6.67 4.87 -6.55
CA LEU A 24 -5.50 4.43 -7.29
C LEU A 24 -5.91 3.47 -8.38
N SER A 25 -5.30 3.61 -9.55
CA SER A 25 -5.51 2.66 -10.62
C SER A 25 -4.63 1.44 -10.36
N ARG A 26 -4.87 0.39 -11.12
CA ARG A 26 -4.13 -0.84 -10.93
C ARG A 26 -2.64 -0.61 -11.17
N GLU A 27 -2.32 0.17 -12.17
CA GLU A 27 -0.92 0.45 -12.47
C GLU A 27 -0.27 1.20 -11.33
N GLU A 28 -0.97 2.18 -10.80
CA GLU A 28 -0.43 2.94 -9.69
C GLU A 28 -0.27 2.07 -8.46
N TYR A 29 -1.27 1.25 -8.21
CA TYR A 29 -1.20 0.35 -7.08
C TYR A 29 0.01 -0.59 -7.21
N ASP A 30 0.20 -1.11 -8.39
CA ASP A 30 1.31 -2.02 -8.64
C ASP A 30 2.65 -1.32 -8.45
N ALA A 31 2.75 -0.11 -8.99
CA ALA A 31 3.99 0.65 -8.89
C ALA A 31 4.34 0.94 -7.44
N ARG A 32 3.34 1.31 -6.66
CA ARG A 32 3.59 1.61 -5.26
C ARG A 32 3.90 0.37 -4.46
N ARG A 33 3.28 -0.73 -4.84
CA ARG A 33 3.55 -2.00 -4.18
C ARG A 33 5.02 -2.39 -4.33
N LYS A 34 5.55 -2.16 -5.50
CA LYS A 34 6.92 -2.55 -5.77
C LYS A 34 7.90 -1.76 -4.92
N LYS A 35 7.52 -0.57 -4.53
CA LYS A 35 8.40 0.25 -3.72
C LYS A 35 8.36 -0.15 -2.25
N LEU A 36 7.40 -0.90 -1.87
CA LEU A 36 7.36 -1.41 -0.53
C LEU A 36 8.23 -2.63 -0.42
#